data_f12d9f9dfe54337069f7d98c9d1931b2
#
_entry.id   f12d9f9dfe54337069f7d98c9d1931b2
#
_cell.length_a   1.000
_cell.length_b   1.000
_cell.length_c   1.000
_cell.angle_alpha   90.00
_cell.angle_beta   90.00
_cell.angle_gamma   90.00
#
_symmetry.space_group_name_H-M   'P 1'
#
loop_
_entity.id
_entity.type
_entity.pdbx_description
1 polymer ?
#
loop_
_entity_poly.entity_id
_entity_poly.type
_entity_poly.pdbx_seq_one_letter_code
_entity_poly.pdbx_strand_id
1 'polypeptide(L)'
;GRFFLKMLEQKGRFEFNQNSFICNWDVEFAHAPVESYGDAGLITFNRNDLYRQLNIDWRGYIATDMMYMKESLINQGDVAIVDRYGRIVPNLTKGITNRFGQELFTDGSLSTTRIHGLETFMGAGACGAADRVAVPAGAYGGRSTALAAEGGSWSTTLGVGNFPNATIATDWPDGNSSTPEYDFMSPKLVNITSTGWGTGSTKWEDNCERVLNQTTIWLTRTTGVEGRPTMYLMSGDLFYGYRNKVQALRRVIVPHREAEDLGFPDVLNVDGVAIQTDFDVPSGSFYGINVYQMQVASMNPELFFTKGPDYSPKDLGWLFLVGFFGNCRYSPKYFAKGKAYA
;
A
#
# COMPACT_ATOMS: atom_id res chain seq x y z
N GLY A 1 14.66 -10.93 -3.51
CA GLY A 1 14.05 -10.08 -2.48
C GLY A 1 12.74 -9.51 -2.95
N ARG A 2 11.87 -9.16 -2.03
CA ARG A 2 10.57 -8.56 -2.35
C ARG A 2 10.78 -7.12 -2.79
N PHE A 3 10.32 -6.80 -3.99
CA PHE A 3 10.54 -5.49 -4.60
C PHE A 3 9.97 -4.35 -3.74
N PHE A 4 8.70 -4.46 -3.37
CA PHE A 4 8.01 -3.43 -2.61
C PHE A 4 8.67 -3.16 -1.24
N LEU A 5 9.07 -4.20 -0.51
CA LEU A 5 9.74 -4.06 0.77
C LEU A 5 11.10 -3.37 0.65
N LYS A 6 11.90 -3.74 -0.36
CA LYS A 6 13.19 -3.09 -0.63
C LYS A 6 13.05 -1.62 -0.98
N MET A 7 12.03 -1.29 -1.76
CA MET A 7 11.74 0.09 -2.10
C MET A 7 11.37 0.92 -0.86
N LEU A 8 10.56 0.38 0.06
CA LEU A 8 10.23 1.05 1.32
C LEU A 8 11.48 1.32 2.15
N GLU A 9 12.41 0.39 2.17
CA GLU A 9 13.71 0.53 2.83
C GLU A 9 14.54 1.65 2.18
N GLN A 10 14.68 1.63 0.87
CA GLN A 10 15.43 2.67 0.12
C GLN A 10 14.83 4.08 0.27
N LYS A 11 13.51 4.18 0.37
CA LYS A 11 12.82 5.47 0.59
C LYS A 11 12.75 5.89 2.05
N GLY A 12 13.34 5.10 2.97
CA GLY A 12 13.39 5.42 4.39
C GLY A 12 12.00 5.44 5.05
N ARG A 13 11.10 4.54 4.65
CA ARG A 13 9.71 4.49 5.14
C ARG A 13 9.52 3.56 6.35
N PHE A 14 10.61 3.22 7.04
CA PHE A 14 10.58 2.49 8.30
C PHE A 14 10.78 3.44 9.47
N GLU A 15 9.89 3.35 10.45
CA GLU A 15 10.00 4.03 11.73
C GLU A 15 10.26 3.02 12.82
N PHE A 16 11.33 3.21 13.57
CA PHE A 16 11.78 2.31 14.62
C PHE A 16 11.53 2.89 16.01
N ASN A 17 11.61 2.05 17.05
CA ASN A 17 11.48 2.43 18.45
C ASN A 17 10.16 3.12 18.79
N GLN A 18 9.08 2.67 18.24
CA GLN A 18 7.74 3.21 18.52
C GLN A 18 7.23 2.67 19.87
N ASN A 19 7.25 3.51 20.91
CA ASN A 19 6.90 3.16 22.28
C ASN A 19 5.50 3.67 22.67
N SER A 20 4.47 3.18 22.04
CA SER A 20 3.09 3.49 22.41
C SER A 20 2.25 2.23 22.55
N PHE A 21 1.18 2.29 23.37
CA PHE A 21 0.26 1.15 23.53
C PHE A 21 -0.45 0.79 22.23
N ILE A 22 -0.74 1.78 21.39
CA ILE A 22 -1.45 1.64 20.13
C ILE A 22 -0.64 2.39 19.08
N CYS A 23 -0.54 1.82 17.89
CA CYS A 23 0.07 2.47 16.74
C CYS A 23 -0.87 3.57 16.25
N ASN A 24 -0.56 4.82 16.48
CA ASN A 24 -1.36 5.98 16.11
C ASN A 24 -0.60 6.91 15.16
N TRP A 25 -1.35 7.63 14.34
CA TRP A 25 -0.85 8.70 13.48
C TRP A 25 -1.99 9.62 13.08
N ASP A 26 -1.64 10.82 12.68
CA ASP A 26 -2.61 11.82 12.25
C ASP A 26 -2.67 11.89 10.73
N VAL A 27 -3.88 12.01 10.20
CA VAL A 27 -4.13 12.21 8.77
C VAL A 27 -4.84 13.55 8.60
N GLU A 28 -4.31 14.37 7.71
CA GLU A 28 -4.93 15.64 7.34
C GLU A 28 -6.17 15.38 6.48
N PHE A 29 -7.30 15.92 6.87
CA PHE A 29 -8.57 15.79 6.16
C PHE A 29 -9.05 17.10 5.54
N ALA A 30 -8.63 18.25 6.05
CA ALA A 30 -9.01 19.55 5.55
C ALA A 30 -7.84 20.52 5.56
N HIS A 31 -7.89 21.51 4.70
CA HIS A 31 -6.95 22.63 4.70
C HIS A 31 -7.49 23.80 5.53
N ALA A 32 -6.59 24.61 6.04
CA ALA A 32 -7.01 25.82 6.74
C ALA A 32 -7.83 26.73 5.79
N PRO A 33 -8.99 27.24 6.24
CA PRO A 33 -9.78 28.16 5.43
C PRO A 33 -8.99 29.46 5.18
N VAL A 34 -9.00 29.92 3.93
CA VAL A 34 -8.35 31.17 3.53
C VAL A 34 -9.43 32.17 3.16
N GLU A 35 -9.40 33.31 3.82
CA GLU A 35 -10.29 34.44 3.54
C GLU A 35 -9.54 35.55 2.79
N SER A 36 -10.18 36.17 1.82
CA SER A 36 -9.62 37.35 1.17
C SER A 36 -9.74 38.55 2.11
N TYR A 37 -8.66 39.26 2.31
CA TYR A 37 -8.58 40.43 3.20
C TYR A 37 -8.56 41.73 2.38
N GLY A 38 -9.40 42.67 2.78
CA GLY A 38 -9.43 44.06 2.26
C GLY A 38 -9.01 45.07 3.32
N ASP A 39 -8.68 46.27 2.92
CA ASP A 39 -8.11 47.33 3.78
C ASP A 39 -8.90 47.67 5.07
N ALA A 40 -10.15 47.30 5.14
CA ALA A 40 -11.04 47.54 6.33
C ALA A 40 -11.57 46.24 6.92
N GLY A 41 -11.00 45.08 6.60
CA GLY A 41 -11.44 43.77 7.06
C GLY A 41 -11.03 43.50 8.52
N LEU A 42 -11.94 42.88 9.29
CA LEU A 42 -11.61 42.35 10.61
C LEU A 42 -11.04 40.93 10.45
N ILE A 43 -9.91 40.66 11.07
CA ILE A 43 -9.30 39.35 11.09
C ILE A 43 -9.94 38.54 12.23
N THR A 44 -10.57 37.41 11.90
CA THR A 44 -11.14 36.49 12.88
C THR A 44 -10.23 35.30 13.07
N PHE A 45 -9.82 35.04 14.30
CA PHE A 45 -9.02 33.87 14.66
C PHE A 45 -9.92 32.76 15.18
N ASN A 46 -10.06 31.68 14.41
CA ASN A 46 -10.77 30.49 14.81
C ASN A 46 -9.83 29.30 14.90
N ARG A 47 -10.06 28.41 15.85
CA ARG A 47 -9.38 27.13 15.89
C ARG A 47 -10.03 26.20 14.86
N ASN A 48 -9.25 25.77 13.88
CA ASN A 48 -9.69 24.82 12.88
C ASN A 48 -9.23 23.41 13.26
N ASP A 49 -10.11 22.44 13.08
CA ASP A 49 -9.80 21.02 13.24
C ASP A 49 -9.43 20.48 11.86
N LEU A 50 -8.16 20.15 11.64
CA LEU A 50 -7.60 19.83 10.33
C LEU A 50 -7.09 18.37 10.24
N TYR A 51 -7.00 17.70 11.40
CA TYR A 51 -6.39 16.39 11.50
C TYR A 51 -7.32 15.40 12.19
N ARG A 52 -7.28 14.15 11.71
CA ARG A 52 -7.94 13.03 12.38
C ARG A 52 -6.91 11.98 12.74
N GLN A 53 -7.02 11.50 13.97
CA GLN A 53 -6.16 10.42 14.47
C GLN A 53 -6.71 9.07 14.04
N LEU A 54 -5.81 8.24 13.51
CA LEU A 54 -6.04 6.83 13.20
C LEU A 54 -5.28 5.97 14.20
N ASN A 55 -5.87 4.83 14.59
CA ASN A 55 -5.33 3.93 15.60
C ASN A 55 -5.41 2.49 15.13
N ILE A 56 -4.32 1.73 15.24
CA ILE A 56 -4.29 0.30 14.95
C ILE A 56 -3.48 -0.43 16.03
N ASP A 57 -3.80 -1.69 16.26
CA ASP A 57 -3.09 -2.52 17.22
C ASP A 57 -1.72 -2.93 16.68
N TRP A 58 -0.77 -3.12 17.59
CA TRP A 58 0.51 -3.73 17.26
C TRP A 58 0.34 -5.21 16.96
N ARG A 59 1.06 -5.68 15.96
CA ARG A 59 1.00 -7.08 15.50
C ARG A 59 2.41 -7.59 15.25
N GLY A 60 2.57 -8.90 15.17
CA GLY A 60 3.92 -9.43 15.05
C GLY A 60 4.00 -10.78 14.37
N TYR A 61 5.19 -11.06 13.89
CA TYR A 61 5.59 -12.33 13.31
C TYR A 61 6.79 -12.86 14.03
N ILE A 62 6.81 -14.18 14.25
CA ILE A 62 7.91 -14.88 14.88
C ILE A 62 8.22 -16.09 14.01
N ALA A 63 9.50 -16.24 13.66
CA ALA A 63 10.03 -17.45 13.06
C ALA A 63 11.02 -18.06 14.03
N THR A 64 10.90 -19.34 14.28
CA THR A 64 11.74 -20.10 15.21
C THR A 64 12.35 -21.30 14.51
N ASP A 65 13.57 -21.63 14.95
CA ASP A 65 14.23 -22.87 14.56
C ASP A 65 14.99 -23.41 15.76
N MET A 66 15.26 -24.70 15.78
CA MET A 66 15.96 -25.37 16.87
C MET A 66 17.00 -26.32 16.32
N MET A 67 18.16 -26.33 16.97
CA MET A 67 19.21 -27.29 16.71
C MET A 67 19.40 -28.21 17.92
N TYR A 68 19.16 -29.50 17.74
CA TYR A 68 19.33 -30.47 18.80
C TYR A 68 20.80 -30.68 19.16
N MET A 69 21.06 -30.89 20.45
CA MET A 69 22.41 -31.18 20.95
C MET A 69 23.02 -32.43 20.29
N LYS A 70 22.20 -33.44 20.00
CA LYS A 70 22.63 -34.65 19.30
C LYS A 70 23.21 -34.33 17.90
N GLU A 71 22.63 -33.39 17.19
CA GLU A 71 23.13 -32.95 15.88
C GLU A 71 24.47 -32.23 15.99
N SER A 72 24.62 -31.42 17.06
CA SER A 72 25.88 -30.78 17.39
C SER A 72 26.99 -31.76 17.71
N LEU A 73 26.67 -32.87 18.41
CA LEU A 73 27.61 -33.91 18.75
C LEU A 73 28.01 -34.82 17.57
N ILE A 74 27.08 -35.05 16.64
CA ILE A 74 27.34 -35.85 15.42
C ILE A 74 28.27 -35.10 14.48
N ASN A 75 28.14 -33.80 14.38
CA ASN A 75 28.97 -32.90 13.57
C ASN A 75 30.13 -32.34 14.42
N GLN A 76 30.96 -33.17 14.97
CA GLN A 76 32.13 -32.78 15.77
C GLN A 76 33.24 -32.14 14.92
N GLY A 77 32.94 -31.02 14.31
CA GLY A 77 33.94 -30.21 13.61
C GLY A 77 33.55 -28.76 13.68
N ASP A 78 34.45 -27.91 14.09
CA ASP A 78 34.19 -26.44 14.26
C ASP A 78 33.59 -25.82 13.01
N VAL A 79 33.97 -26.29 11.84
CA VAL A 79 33.51 -25.79 10.55
C VAL A 79 32.03 -26.16 10.30
N ALA A 80 31.59 -27.35 10.68
CA ALA A 80 30.21 -27.81 10.43
C ALA A 80 29.23 -27.12 11.36
N ILE A 81 29.59 -26.87 12.61
CA ILE A 81 28.75 -26.16 13.58
C ILE A 81 28.58 -24.71 13.17
N VAL A 82 29.66 -24.04 12.81
CA VAL A 82 29.66 -22.64 12.34
C VAL A 82 28.82 -22.50 11.08
N ASP A 83 28.93 -23.43 10.12
CA ASP A 83 28.17 -23.37 8.87
C ASP A 83 26.65 -23.53 9.11
N ARG A 84 26.22 -24.39 10.03
CA ARG A 84 24.78 -24.54 10.34
C ARG A 84 24.23 -23.32 11.08
N TYR A 85 24.94 -22.79 12.06
CA TYR A 85 24.61 -21.56 12.74
C TYR A 85 24.48 -20.40 11.73
N GLY A 86 25.44 -20.27 10.85
CA GLY A 86 25.46 -19.24 9.81
C GLY A 86 24.32 -19.33 8.83
N ARG A 87 23.64 -20.49 8.70
CA ARG A 87 22.51 -20.68 7.78
C ARG A 87 21.13 -20.53 8.43
N ILE A 88 20.99 -20.82 9.72
CA ILE A 88 19.70 -20.78 10.41
C ILE A 88 19.10 -19.37 10.39
N VAL A 89 19.84 -18.39 10.92
CA VAL A 89 19.33 -17.01 11.05
C VAL A 89 18.98 -16.39 9.69
N PRO A 90 19.85 -16.48 8.65
CA PRO A 90 19.47 -15.99 7.33
C PRO A 90 18.24 -16.69 6.72
N ASN A 91 18.05 -17.98 7.00
CA ASN A 91 16.87 -18.70 6.52
C ASN A 91 15.59 -18.24 7.20
N LEU A 92 15.62 -18.08 8.52
CA LEU A 92 14.52 -17.50 9.29
C LEU A 92 14.16 -16.09 8.82
N THR A 93 15.17 -15.24 8.60
CA THR A 93 14.99 -13.87 8.08
C THR A 93 14.37 -13.88 6.70
N LYS A 94 14.79 -14.79 5.80
CA LYS A 94 14.15 -14.96 4.49
C LYS A 94 12.68 -15.37 4.62
N GLY A 95 12.36 -16.28 5.54
CA GLY A 95 11.01 -16.74 5.81
C GLY A 95 10.10 -15.58 6.24
N ILE A 96 10.53 -14.79 7.22
CA ILE A 96 9.77 -13.61 7.68
C ILE A 96 9.65 -12.57 6.58
N THR A 97 10.72 -12.26 5.86
CA THR A 97 10.71 -11.30 4.75
C THR A 97 9.71 -11.70 3.68
N ASN A 98 9.64 -12.99 3.34
CA ASN A 98 8.68 -13.49 2.36
C ASN A 98 7.24 -13.35 2.87
N ARG A 99 7.00 -13.71 4.12
CA ARG A 99 5.67 -13.57 4.74
C ARG A 99 5.25 -12.11 4.81
N PHE A 100 6.13 -11.25 5.27
CA PHE A 100 5.89 -9.81 5.38
C PHE A 100 5.56 -9.19 4.02
N GLY A 101 6.31 -9.52 2.96
CA GLY A 101 6.05 -9.04 1.61
C GLY A 101 4.66 -9.43 1.10
N GLN A 102 4.23 -10.66 1.34
CA GLN A 102 2.89 -11.13 0.98
C GLN A 102 1.79 -10.39 1.75
N GLU A 103 2.00 -10.16 3.04
CA GLU A 103 1.00 -9.55 3.90
C GLU A 103 0.83 -8.05 3.69
N LEU A 104 1.78 -7.38 3.06
CA LEU A 104 1.60 -5.99 2.60
C LEU A 104 0.44 -5.83 1.59
N PHE A 105 0.07 -6.90 0.90
CA PHE A 105 -1.04 -6.90 -0.07
C PHE A 105 -2.29 -7.63 0.43
N THR A 106 -2.37 -7.97 1.72
CA THR A 106 -3.53 -8.68 2.28
C THR A 106 -4.37 -7.78 3.18
N ASP A 107 -5.59 -8.24 3.47
CA ASP A 107 -6.45 -7.59 4.46
C ASP A 107 -6.11 -8.09 5.87
N GLY A 108 -5.49 -7.22 6.66
CA GLY A 108 -5.17 -7.50 8.05
C GLY A 108 -6.36 -7.43 9.00
N SER A 109 -7.51 -6.90 8.60
CA SER A 109 -8.71 -6.85 9.45
C SER A 109 -9.31 -8.23 9.71
N LEU A 110 -9.05 -9.19 8.81
CA LEU A 110 -9.52 -10.57 8.92
C LEU A 110 -8.79 -11.40 9.99
N SER A 111 -7.76 -10.86 10.62
CA SER A 111 -6.98 -11.58 11.62
C SER A 111 -6.40 -10.61 12.65
N THR A 112 -6.37 -11.03 13.90
CA THR A 112 -5.77 -10.25 15.01
C THR A 112 -4.24 -10.29 14.99
N THR A 113 -3.62 -11.16 14.20
CA THR A 113 -2.17 -11.39 14.18
C THR A 113 -1.46 -10.86 12.94
N ARG A 114 -2.19 -10.65 11.84
CA ARG A 114 -1.62 -10.16 10.58
C ARG A 114 -1.49 -8.65 10.57
N ILE A 115 -0.41 -8.12 10.00
CA ILE A 115 -0.27 -6.67 9.77
C ILE A 115 -1.36 -6.18 8.83
N HIS A 116 -1.68 -4.90 8.93
CA HIS A 116 -2.58 -4.25 7.98
C HIS A 116 -1.86 -3.99 6.66
N GLY A 117 -2.24 -4.73 5.62
CA GLY A 117 -1.78 -4.49 4.25
C GLY A 117 -2.69 -3.52 3.49
N LEU A 118 -2.39 -3.29 2.21
CA LEU A 118 -3.14 -2.39 1.34
C LEU A 118 -4.61 -2.77 1.20
N GLU A 119 -4.93 -4.07 1.19
CA GLU A 119 -6.31 -4.55 1.08
C GLU A 119 -7.19 -4.21 2.29
N THR A 120 -6.60 -3.88 3.45
CA THR A 120 -7.36 -3.57 4.66
C THR A 120 -8.29 -2.37 4.45
N PHE A 121 -7.86 -1.35 3.75
CA PHE A 121 -8.67 -0.16 3.49
C PHE A 121 -9.20 -0.09 2.05
N MET A 122 -8.63 -0.88 1.14
CA MET A 122 -9.12 -0.95 -0.23
C MET A 122 -10.23 -1.98 -0.42
N GLY A 123 -10.20 -3.06 0.37
CA GLY A 123 -11.22 -4.09 0.37
C GLY A 123 -11.38 -4.82 -0.95
N ALA A 124 -12.23 -5.84 -0.92
CA ALA A 124 -12.69 -6.58 -2.09
C ALA A 124 -14.12 -6.16 -2.49
N GLY A 125 -14.49 -4.91 -2.24
CA GLY A 125 -15.84 -4.43 -2.42
C GLY A 125 -16.42 -4.77 -3.80
N ALA A 126 -17.66 -5.21 -3.81
CA ALA A 126 -18.40 -5.45 -5.04
C ALA A 126 -18.54 -4.14 -5.80
N CYS A 127 -18.02 -4.12 -7.01
CA CYS A 127 -18.30 -3.04 -7.93
C CYS A 127 -19.45 -3.46 -8.81
N GLY A 128 -20.32 -2.51 -9.10
CA GLY A 128 -21.20 -2.66 -10.23
C GLY A 128 -20.43 -2.67 -11.56
N ALA A 129 -21.13 -2.80 -12.66
CA ALA A 129 -20.56 -2.76 -14.02
C ALA A 129 -19.94 -1.40 -14.40
N ALA A 130 -19.94 -0.44 -13.50
CA ALA A 130 -19.29 0.85 -13.69
C ALA A 130 -17.76 0.70 -13.60
N ASP A 131 -17.08 1.54 -14.32
CA ASP A 131 -15.62 1.65 -14.37
C ASP A 131 -15.02 2.08 -13.05
N ARG A 132 -15.85 2.56 -12.11
CA ARG A 132 -15.47 2.88 -10.75
C ARG A 132 -16.19 2.01 -9.77
N VAL A 133 -15.55 1.86 -8.65
CA VAL A 133 -15.93 0.97 -7.61
C VAL A 133 -16.42 1.78 -6.43
N ALA A 134 -17.49 1.31 -5.83
CA ALA A 134 -17.90 1.82 -4.53
C ALA A 134 -16.75 1.62 -3.53
N VAL A 135 -16.60 2.57 -2.64
CA VAL A 135 -15.64 2.46 -1.54
C VAL A 135 -15.99 1.23 -0.71
N PRO A 136 -14.99 0.43 -0.29
CA PRO A 136 -15.26 -0.74 0.51
C PRO A 136 -15.93 -0.35 1.82
N ALA A 137 -16.98 -1.07 2.17
CA ALA A 137 -17.55 -0.98 3.50
C ALA A 137 -16.57 -1.65 4.48
N GLY A 138 -15.98 -0.88 5.37
CA GLY A 138 -15.00 -1.41 6.32
C GLY A 138 -14.53 -0.33 7.27
N ALA A 139 -13.58 -0.69 8.10
CA ALA A 139 -12.94 0.23 9.02
C ALA A 139 -11.42 0.04 8.98
N TYR A 140 -10.72 1.14 8.97
CA TYR A 140 -9.28 1.18 9.09
C TYR A 140 -8.87 2.28 10.06
N GLY A 141 -7.98 1.95 10.99
CA GLY A 141 -7.52 2.92 11.97
C GLY A 141 -8.60 3.45 12.92
N GLY A 142 -9.64 2.66 13.19
CA GLY A 142 -10.77 3.06 14.02
C GLY A 142 -11.79 3.95 13.30
N ARG A 143 -11.62 4.19 11.99
CA ARG A 143 -12.49 5.03 11.17
C ARG A 143 -13.18 4.23 10.08
N SER A 144 -14.40 4.62 9.76
CA SER A 144 -15.18 3.94 8.73
C SER A 144 -14.74 4.38 7.33
N THR A 145 -14.53 3.41 6.43
CA THR A 145 -14.31 3.65 5.01
C THR A 145 -15.62 3.61 4.21
N ALA A 146 -16.75 3.44 4.89
CA ALA A 146 -18.05 3.35 4.24
C ALA A 146 -18.49 4.66 3.62
N LEU A 147 -19.27 4.55 2.56
CA LEU A 147 -19.93 5.68 1.91
C LEU A 147 -20.79 6.45 2.93
N ALA A 148 -20.78 7.77 2.85
CA ALA A 148 -21.50 8.68 3.73
C ALA A 148 -21.04 8.70 5.20
N ALA A 149 -19.92 8.06 5.49
CA ALA A 149 -19.26 8.19 6.78
C ALA A 149 -17.99 9.07 6.64
N GLU A 150 -16.84 8.56 6.95
CA GLU A 150 -15.55 9.27 6.84
C GLU A 150 -14.81 8.97 5.53
N GLY A 151 -15.38 8.13 4.72
CA GLY A 151 -14.91 7.80 3.39
C GLY A 151 -16.05 7.81 2.40
N GLY A 152 -15.76 7.81 1.13
CA GLY A 152 -16.72 7.43 0.14
C GLY A 152 -17.40 8.50 -0.68
N SER A 153 -16.87 9.67 -0.80
CA SER A 153 -17.33 10.61 -1.85
C SER A 153 -17.01 10.11 -3.26
N TRP A 154 -16.23 9.10 -3.35
CA TRP A 154 -15.93 8.35 -4.56
C TRP A 154 -17.11 7.50 -5.00
N SER A 155 -18.24 8.10 -5.06
CA SER A 155 -19.48 7.41 -5.34
C SER A 155 -19.77 7.33 -6.85
N THR A 156 -20.84 6.61 -7.15
CA THR A 156 -21.44 6.45 -8.48
C THR A 156 -21.73 7.76 -9.23
N THR A 157 -21.75 8.89 -8.55
CA THR A 157 -21.93 10.22 -9.16
C THR A 157 -20.74 10.67 -10.00
N LEU A 158 -19.57 10.15 -9.74
CA LEU A 158 -18.39 10.41 -10.56
C LEU A 158 -18.37 9.63 -11.87
N GLY A 159 -19.52 9.32 -12.46
CA GLY A 159 -19.65 8.46 -13.65
C GLY A 159 -18.40 8.40 -14.49
N VAL A 160 -17.97 7.22 -14.77
CA VAL A 160 -16.87 6.98 -15.64
C VAL A 160 -17.24 7.43 -17.03
N GLY A 161 -16.29 7.81 -17.77
CA GLY A 161 -16.52 8.45 -19.04
C GLY A 161 -17.05 9.88 -18.92
N ASN A 162 -17.56 10.27 -17.76
CA ASN A 162 -18.01 11.63 -17.48
C ASN A 162 -16.98 12.49 -16.78
N PHE A 163 -15.75 12.03 -16.67
CA PHE A 163 -14.66 12.83 -16.17
C PHE A 163 -14.05 13.71 -17.27
N PRO A 164 -13.87 15.01 -17.07
CA PRO A 164 -14.35 15.82 -15.95
C PRO A 164 -15.81 16.26 -16.17
N ASN A 165 -16.74 15.79 -15.36
CA ASN A 165 -18.12 16.24 -15.40
C ASN A 165 -18.31 17.49 -14.52
N ALA A 166 -19.19 18.40 -14.94
CA ALA A 166 -19.52 19.60 -14.18
C ALA A 166 -20.15 19.29 -12.82
N THR A 167 -20.93 18.23 -12.72
CA THR A 167 -21.55 17.77 -11.46
C THR A 167 -20.50 17.33 -10.43
N ILE A 168 -19.36 16.86 -10.87
CA ILE A 168 -18.23 16.47 -10.05
C ILE A 168 -17.58 17.69 -9.37
N ALA A 169 -17.63 18.83 -10.03
CA ALA A 169 -16.99 20.06 -9.52
C ALA A 169 -17.70 20.61 -8.27
N THR A 170 -18.95 20.22 -8.03
CA THR A 170 -19.72 20.69 -6.86
C THR A 170 -19.45 19.88 -5.60
N ASP A 171 -19.20 18.56 -5.77
CA ASP A 171 -19.10 17.63 -4.65
C ASP A 171 -17.67 17.08 -4.46
N TRP A 172 -16.75 17.49 -5.31
CA TRP A 172 -15.37 17.03 -5.33
C TRP A 172 -14.40 18.20 -5.10
N PRO A 173 -13.29 18.01 -4.35
CA PRO A 173 -12.78 16.78 -3.77
C PRO A 173 -13.40 16.38 -2.44
N ASP A 174 -14.17 17.24 -1.83
CA ASP A 174 -14.58 17.17 -0.42
C ASP A 174 -15.84 16.31 -0.20
N GLY A 175 -16.32 15.64 -1.25
CA GLY A 175 -17.56 14.89 -1.21
C GLY A 175 -18.78 15.81 -1.11
N ASN A 176 -19.47 15.78 -0.01
CA ASN A 176 -20.53 16.69 0.26
C ASN A 176 -19.95 17.97 0.88
N SER A 177 -20.29 19.14 0.35
CA SER A 177 -19.84 20.44 0.85
C SER A 177 -20.13 20.69 2.33
N SER A 178 -21.01 19.92 2.94
CA SER A 178 -21.32 19.96 4.37
C SER A 178 -20.44 19.08 5.25
N THR A 179 -19.62 18.19 4.67
CA THR A 179 -18.76 17.26 5.42
C THR A 179 -17.39 17.16 4.76
N PRO A 180 -16.46 18.05 5.09
CA PRO A 180 -15.10 18.05 4.51
C PRO A 180 -14.30 16.77 4.82
N GLU A 181 -14.75 15.96 5.77
CA GLU A 181 -14.15 14.69 6.18
C GLU A 181 -14.40 13.55 5.19
N TYR A 182 -15.23 13.77 4.19
CA TYR A 182 -15.81 12.75 3.36
C TYR A 182 -14.83 11.97 2.48
N ASP A 183 -13.66 12.49 2.22
CA ASP A 183 -12.75 11.92 1.22
C ASP A 183 -11.42 11.39 1.79
N PHE A 184 -11.11 11.67 3.05
CA PHE A 184 -9.78 11.33 3.57
C PHE A 184 -9.57 9.81 3.78
N MET A 185 -10.64 9.04 3.91
CA MET A 185 -10.61 7.58 4.01
C MET A 185 -10.95 6.87 2.70
N SER A 186 -11.05 7.58 1.58
CA SER A 186 -11.47 7.03 0.30
C SER A 186 -10.30 6.68 -0.62
N PRO A 187 -9.85 5.42 -0.69
CA PRO A 187 -8.96 4.98 -1.76
C PRO A 187 -9.69 5.00 -3.11
N LYS A 188 -8.97 5.13 -4.19
CA LYS A 188 -9.53 5.14 -5.54
C LYS A 188 -9.56 3.70 -6.09
N LEU A 189 -10.78 3.17 -6.27
CA LEU A 189 -10.99 1.81 -6.78
C LEU A 189 -11.52 1.87 -8.21
N VAL A 190 -10.95 1.06 -9.09
CA VAL A 190 -11.19 1.13 -10.54
C VAL A 190 -11.49 -0.25 -11.11
N ASN A 191 -12.57 -0.36 -11.89
CA ASN A 191 -12.88 -1.57 -12.65
C ASN A 191 -12.15 -1.55 -13.99
N ILE A 192 -11.16 -2.41 -14.16
CA ILE A 192 -10.31 -2.46 -15.35
C ILE A 192 -11.01 -3.08 -16.56
N THR A 193 -12.10 -3.80 -16.35
CA THR A 193 -12.88 -4.50 -17.40
C THR A 193 -14.15 -3.77 -17.81
N SER A 194 -14.35 -2.54 -17.34
CA SER A 194 -15.53 -1.76 -17.68
C SER A 194 -15.52 -1.31 -19.15
N THR A 195 -16.68 -1.35 -19.80
CA THR A 195 -16.89 -0.78 -21.13
C THR A 195 -16.96 0.75 -21.11
N GLY A 196 -17.16 1.35 -19.94
CA GLY A 196 -17.24 2.80 -19.76
C GLY A 196 -15.94 3.55 -20.06
N TRP A 197 -14.82 2.85 -20.24
CA TRP A 197 -13.57 3.45 -20.67
C TRP A 197 -13.59 3.98 -22.11
N GLY A 198 -14.69 3.77 -22.83
CA GLY A 198 -14.90 4.30 -24.18
C GLY A 198 -14.08 3.58 -25.27
N THR A 199 -13.56 2.41 -24.97
CA THR A 199 -12.90 1.52 -25.96
C THR A 199 -13.87 0.51 -26.55
N GLY A 200 -15.03 0.32 -25.92
CA GLY A 200 -15.98 -0.74 -26.28
C GLY A 200 -15.51 -2.15 -25.93
N SER A 201 -14.35 -2.28 -25.27
CA SER A 201 -13.74 -3.56 -24.91
C SER A 201 -13.70 -3.73 -23.39
N THR A 202 -13.84 -4.97 -22.93
CA THR A 202 -13.63 -5.36 -21.53
C THR A 202 -12.23 -5.88 -21.28
N LYS A 203 -11.36 -5.94 -22.30
CA LYS A 203 -10.01 -6.46 -22.16
C LYS A 203 -9.09 -5.41 -21.56
N TRP A 204 -8.25 -5.85 -20.63
CA TRP A 204 -7.24 -5.01 -20.03
C TRP A 204 -6.32 -4.33 -21.05
N GLU A 205 -5.86 -5.08 -22.03
CA GLU A 205 -4.94 -4.59 -23.08
C GLU A 205 -5.49 -3.38 -23.83
N ASP A 206 -6.82 -3.31 -24.02
CA ASP A 206 -7.45 -2.19 -24.70
C ASP A 206 -7.66 -0.98 -23.78
N ASN A 207 -7.90 -1.22 -22.51
CA ASN A 207 -8.27 -0.20 -21.53
C ASN A 207 -7.09 0.36 -20.73
N CYS A 208 -5.94 -0.34 -20.67
CA CYS A 208 -4.87 -0.11 -19.73
C CYS A 208 -4.36 1.34 -19.66
N GLU A 209 -4.11 1.97 -20.81
CA GLU A 209 -3.62 3.36 -20.84
C GLU A 209 -4.64 4.34 -20.26
N ARG A 210 -5.92 4.21 -20.63
CA ARG A 210 -6.99 5.08 -20.14
C ARG A 210 -7.20 4.91 -18.65
N VAL A 211 -7.21 3.66 -18.18
CA VAL A 211 -7.35 3.33 -16.77
C VAL A 211 -6.24 3.98 -15.94
N LEU A 212 -4.99 3.82 -16.35
CA LEU A 212 -3.86 4.35 -15.61
C LEU A 212 -3.82 5.87 -15.61
N ASN A 213 -4.03 6.49 -16.79
CA ASN A 213 -4.05 7.94 -16.91
C ASN A 213 -5.18 8.56 -16.08
N GLN A 214 -6.38 8.03 -16.15
CA GLN A 214 -7.49 8.53 -15.34
C GLN A 214 -7.27 8.31 -13.86
N THR A 215 -6.72 7.16 -13.45
CA THR A 215 -6.37 6.90 -12.06
C THR A 215 -5.36 7.92 -11.54
N THR A 216 -4.33 8.24 -12.34
CA THR A 216 -3.35 9.29 -12.00
C THR A 216 -4.02 10.65 -11.84
N ILE A 217 -4.89 11.03 -12.79
CA ILE A 217 -5.62 12.30 -12.75
C ILE A 217 -6.52 12.37 -11.51
N TRP A 218 -7.23 11.29 -11.20
CA TRP A 218 -8.12 11.24 -10.04
C TRP A 218 -7.37 11.37 -8.71
N LEU A 219 -6.26 10.67 -8.55
CA LEU A 219 -5.41 10.82 -7.37
C LEU A 219 -4.86 12.25 -7.25
N THR A 220 -4.36 12.82 -8.34
CA THR A 220 -3.84 14.19 -8.36
C THR A 220 -4.92 15.22 -8.08
N ARG A 221 -6.13 15.03 -8.59
CA ARG A 221 -7.24 15.95 -8.37
C ARG A 221 -7.70 15.99 -6.93
N THR A 222 -7.78 14.83 -6.27
CA THR A 222 -8.25 14.73 -4.88
C THR A 222 -7.27 15.35 -3.88
N THR A 223 -5.99 15.21 -4.13
CA THR A 223 -4.94 15.47 -3.15
C THR A 223 -3.89 16.47 -3.63
N GLY A 224 -4.11 17.06 -4.81
CA GLY A 224 -3.15 17.96 -5.45
C GLY A 224 -1.93 17.21 -5.99
N VAL A 225 -0.86 17.94 -6.21
CA VAL A 225 0.41 17.38 -6.75
C VAL A 225 1.00 16.31 -5.84
N GLU A 226 0.81 16.43 -4.53
CA GLU A 226 1.28 15.49 -3.53
C GLU A 226 0.58 14.12 -3.63
N GLY A 227 -0.63 14.09 -4.18
CA GLY A 227 -1.41 12.89 -4.38
C GLY A 227 -0.99 12.04 -5.55
N ARG A 228 -0.09 12.54 -6.39
CA ARG A 228 0.39 11.77 -7.52
C ARG A 228 1.01 10.46 -7.06
N PRO A 229 0.64 9.31 -7.63
CA PRO A 229 1.27 8.06 -7.27
C PRO A 229 2.76 8.11 -7.63
N THR A 230 3.60 7.57 -6.78
CA THR A 230 5.04 7.46 -7.05
C THR A 230 5.34 6.29 -7.96
N MET A 231 4.47 5.27 -7.92
CA MET A 231 4.59 4.08 -8.76
C MET A 231 3.26 3.33 -8.89
N TYR A 232 3.19 2.51 -9.94
CA TYR A 232 2.19 1.48 -10.10
C TYR A 232 2.84 0.11 -9.91
N LEU A 233 2.30 -0.71 -8.99
CA LEU A 233 2.65 -2.11 -8.85
C LEU A 233 1.56 -2.97 -9.49
N MET A 234 1.95 -3.85 -10.40
CA MET A 234 1.02 -4.71 -11.13
C MET A 234 1.33 -6.18 -10.94
N SER A 235 0.29 -7.01 -11.03
CA SER A 235 0.46 -8.44 -11.22
C SER A 235 1.11 -8.73 -12.58
N GLY A 236 1.82 -9.86 -12.67
CA GLY A 236 2.57 -10.20 -13.88
C GLY A 236 1.74 -10.29 -15.15
N ASP A 237 0.50 -10.75 -15.04
CA ASP A 237 -0.48 -10.84 -16.13
C ASP A 237 -0.88 -9.46 -16.68
N LEU A 238 -1.20 -8.51 -15.79
CA LEU A 238 -1.52 -7.15 -16.21
C LEU A 238 -0.32 -6.41 -16.77
N PHE A 239 0.85 -6.61 -16.17
CA PHE A 239 2.10 -6.02 -16.67
C PHE A 239 2.43 -6.52 -18.07
N TYR A 240 2.29 -7.83 -18.32
CA TYR A 240 2.49 -8.41 -19.65
C TYR A 240 1.53 -7.83 -20.68
N GLY A 241 0.24 -7.73 -20.36
CA GLY A 241 -0.77 -7.13 -21.26
C GLY A 241 -0.44 -5.66 -21.58
N TYR A 242 -0.06 -4.88 -20.59
CA TYR A 242 0.36 -3.49 -20.79
C TYR A 242 1.62 -3.38 -21.66
N ARG A 243 2.64 -4.21 -21.38
CA ARG A 243 3.89 -4.25 -22.15
C ARG A 243 3.63 -4.56 -23.61
N ASN A 244 2.78 -5.54 -23.91
CA ASN A 244 2.40 -5.90 -25.28
C ASN A 244 1.74 -4.71 -26.01
N LYS A 245 0.86 -3.98 -25.34
CA LYS A 245 0.20 -2.80 -25.91
C LYS A 245 1.21 -1.70 -26.24
N VAL A 246 2.09 -1.37 -25.30
CA VAL A 246 3.09 -0.32 -25.46
C VAL A 246 4.12 -0.69 -26.53
N GLN A 247 4.55 -1.95 -26.59
CA GLN A 247 5.48 -2.41 -27.62
C GLN A 247 4.89 -2.36 -29.03
N ALA A 248 3.58 -2.57 -29.15
CA ALA A 248 2.88 -2.44 -30.43
C ALA A 248 2.75 -0.98 -30.91
N LEU A 249 2.69 -0.04 -29.97
CA LEU A 249 2.46 1.40 -30.27
C LEU A 249 3.74 2.23 -30.23
N ARG A 250 4.65 1.96 -29.33
CA ARG A 250 5.88 2.75 -29.10
C ARG A 250 7.01 1.88 -28.56
N ARG A 251 8.12 1.80 -29.29
CA ARG A 251 9.38 1.21 -28.80
C ARG A 251 10.13 2.14 -27.81
N VAL A 252 9.53 2.56 -26.75
CA VAL A 252 10.20 3.42 -25.77
C VAL A 252 10.26 2.68 -24.44
N ILE A 253 11.32 1.93 -24.25
CA ILE A 253 11.75 1.45 -22.94
C ILE A 253 12.73 2.50 -22.43
N VAL A 254 12.36 3.23 -21.41
CA VAL A 254 13.28 4.13 -20.72
C VAL A 254 13.79 3.38 -19.49
N PRO A 255 15.07 3.04 -19.40
CA PRO A 255 15.62 2.41 -18.22
C PRO A 255 15.52 3.39 -17.04
N HIS A 256 14.96 2.93 -15.95
CA HIS A 256 14.91 3.70 -14.72
C HIS A 256 15.98 3.17 -13.77
N ARG A 257 16.92 4.03 -13.38
CA ARG A 257 18.10 3.66 -12.60
C ARG A 257 17.77 2.90 -11.30
N GLU A 258 16.71 3.30 -10.60
CA GLU A 258 16.26 2.63 -9.38
C GLU A 258 15.75 1.21 -9.61
N ALA A 259 15.23 0.92 -10.79
CA ALA A 259 14.74 -0.41 -11.14
C ALA A 259 15.87 -1.32 -11.59
N GLU A 260 16.89 -0.80 -12.26
CA GLU A 260 18.10 -1.53 -12.60
C GLU A 260 18.82 -2.00 -11.33
N ASP A 261 18.95 -1.14 -10.33
CA ASP A 261 19.54 -1.46 -9.03
C ASP A 261 18.79 -2.56 -8.28
N LEU A 262 17.48 -2.69 -8.53
CA LEU A 262 16.63 -3.74 -7.96
C LEU A 262 16.54 -5.00 -8.81
N GLY A 263 17.20 -5.03 -9.97
CA GLY A 263 17.24 -6.18 -10.88
C GLY A 263 16.05 -6.28 -11.84
N PHE A 264 15.35 -5.16 -12.09
CA PHE A 264 14.28 -5.06 -13.09
C PHE A 264 14.70 -4.09 -14.19
N PRO A 265 15.31 -4.58 -15.29
CA PRO A 265 15.84 -3.72 -16.34
C PRO A 265 14.77 -2.98 -17.17
N ASP A 266 13.54 -3.45 -17.15
CA ASP A 266 12.45 -2.90 -17.93
C ASP A 266 11.45 -2.13 -17.05
N VAL A 267 11.56 -0.83 -16.98
CA VAL A 267 10.56 0.05 -16.36
C VAL A 267 9.73 0.73 -17.42
N LEU A 268 8.44 0.50 -17.36
CA LEU A 268 7.46 1.20 -18.17
C LEU A 268 6.97 2.42 -17.40
N ASN A 269 6.79 3.55 -18.08
CA ASN A 269 6.29 4.79 -17.49
C ASN A 269 4.96 5.20 -18.13
N VAL A 270 4.01 5.63 -17.29
CA VAL A 270 2.78 6.32 -17.70
C VAL A 270 2.75 7.67 -17.01
N ASP A 271 2.66 8.75 -17.77
CA ASP A 271 2.67 10.12 -17.25
C ASP A 271 3.83 10.43 -16.29
N GLY A 272 4.98 9.77 -16.48
CA GLY A 272 6.14 9.92 -15.61
C GLY A 272 6.05 9.13 -14.28
N VAL A 273 5.06 8.26 -14.14
CA VAL A 273 4.93 7.32 -13.02
C VAL A 273 5.47 5.95 -13.45
N ALA A 274 6.40 5.40 -12.69
CA ALA A 274 6.99 4.12 -12.98
C ALA A 274 5.97 2.97 -12.77
N ILE A 275 5.93 2.04 -13.72
CA ILE A 275 5.13 0.82 -13.61
C ILE A 275 6.07 -0.35 -13.41
N GLN A 276 5.81 -1.15 -12.40
CA GLN A 276 6.61 -2.32 -12.06
C GLN A 276 5.73 -3.52 -11.69
N THR A 277 6.33 -4.70 -11.76
CA THR A 277 5.67 -5.92 -11.31
C THR A 277 6.24 -6.39 -9.98
N ASP A 278 5.37 -6.89 -9.11
CA ASP A 278 5.78 -7.59 -7.90
C ASP A 278 5.02 -8.92 -7.84
N PHE A 279 5.73 -9.99 -7.50
CA PHE A 279 5.15 -11.34 -7.43
C PHE A 279 4.15 -11.53 -6.30
N ASP A 280 4.14 -10.63 -5.32
CA ASP A 280 3.20 -10.68 -4.20
C ASP A 280 1.88 -9.96 -4.49
N VAL A 281 1.80 -9.21 -5.58
CA VAL A 281 0.58 -8.57 -6.04
C VAL A 281 -0.45 -9.62 -6.47
N PRO A 282 -1.67 -9.60 -5.94
CA PRO A 282 -2.72 -10.52 -6.36
C PRO A 282 -2.99 -10.46 -7.87
N SER A 283 -3.16 -11.64 -8.49
CA SER A 283 -3.41 -11.74 -9.93
C SER A 283 -4.60 -10.88 -10.36
N GLY A 284 -4.49 -10.27 -11.54
CA GLY A 284 -5.51 -9.41 -12.11
C GLY A 284 -5.70 -8.07 -11.38
N SER A 285 -4.74 -7.66 -10.56
CA SER A 285 -4.81 -6.41 -9.80
C SER A 285 -3.59 -5.52 -10.05
N PHE A 286 -3.80 -4.21 -9.94
CA PHE A 286 -2.72 -3.25 -9.82
C PHE A 286 -2.98 -2.28 -8.66
N TYR A 287 -1.92 -1.69 -8.14
CA TYR A 287 -1.97 -0.68 -7.09
C TYR A 287 -1.23 0.57 -7.54
N GLY A 288 -1.90 1.72 -7.42
CA GLY A 288 -1.26 3.03 -7.49
C GLY A 288 -0.86 3.45 -6.09
N ILE A 289 0.44 3.58 -5.86
CA ILE A 289 1.01 3.76 -4.53
C ILE A 289 1.71 5.10 -4.45
N ASN A 290 1.40 5.86 -3.40
CA ASN A 290 2.23 6.97 -2.97
C ASN A 290 3.07 6.53 -1.77
N VAL A 291 4.34 6.25 -2.02
CA VAL A 291 5.27 5.72 -0.99
C VAL A 291 5.46 6.68 0.17
N TYR A 292 5.34 7.98 -0.08
CA TYR A 292 5.51 8.99 0.97
C TYR A 292 4.35 9.04 1.98
N GLN A 293 3.22 8.44 1.62
CA GLN A 293 2.00 8.41 2.41
C GLN A 293 1.77 7.06 3.11
N MET A 294 2.83 6.27 3.23
CA MET A 294 2.83 5.04 4.01
C MET A 294 4.10 4.93 4.85
N GLN A 295 3.98 4.23 5.95
CA GLN A 295 5.07 3.97 6.89
C GLN A 295 4.91 2.59 7.49
N VAL A 296 6.03 1.91 7.70
CA VAL A 296 6.09 0.68 8.48
C VAL A 296 6.65 1.04 9.85
N ALA A 297 5.81 1.00 10.86
CA ALA A 297 6.19 1.29 12.22
C ALA A 297 6.63 0.00 12.94
N SER A 298 7.81 0.01 13.53
CA SER A 298 8.35 -1.09 14.33
C SER A 298 8.57 -0.66 15.78
N MET A 299 8.23 -1.52 16.72
CA MET A 299 8.53 -1.31 18.14
C MET A 299 10.02 -1.51 18.45
N ASN A 300 10.71 -2.27 17.61
CA ASN A 300 12.12 -2.59 17.78
C ASN A 300 13.03 -1.57 17.07
N PRO A 301 14.31 -1.48 17.48
CA PRO A 301 15.28 -0.63 16.80
C PRO A 301 15.67 -1.11 15.41
N GLU A 302 15.35 -2.35 15.07
CA GLU A 302 15.59 -2.99 13.79
C GLU A 302 14.30 -3.54 13.20
N LEU A 303 14.24 -3.71 11.88
CA LEU A 303 13.07 -4.27 11.22
C LEU A 303 12.79 -5.70 11.71
N PHE A 304 13.83 -6.52 11.77
CA PHE A 304 13.74 -7.88 12.28
C PHE A 304 14.73 -8.04 13.43
N PHE A 305 14.22 -8.27 14.63
CA PHE A 305 15.08 -8.58 15.77
C PHE A 305 15.42 -10.06 15.78
N THR A 306 16.63 -10.35 16.19
CA THR A 306 17.12 -11.72 16.36
C THR A 306 17.40 -11.99 17.83
N LYS A 307 16.92 -13.11 18.34
CA LYS A 307 17.20 -13.59 19.70
C LYS A 307 17.73 -15.03 19.66
N GLY A 308 18.73 -15.29 20.47
CA GLY A 308 19.40 -16.58 20.55
C GLY A 308 20.82 -16.54 19.99
N PRO A 309 21.56 -17.66 20.10
CA PRO A 309 21.11 -18.98 20.54
C PRO A 309 20.86 -19.09 22.05
N ASP A 310 19.66 -19.49 22.45
CA ASP A 310 19.32 -19.77 23.84
C ASP A 310 19.24 -21.29 24.03
N TYR A 311 19.90 -21.82 25.06
CA TYR A 311 19.85 -23.25 25.37
C TYR A 311 18.58 -23.61 26.13
N SER A 312 17.84 -24.58 25.59
CA SER A 312 16.67 -25.15 26.26
C SER A 312 17.01 -26.50 26.89
N PRO A 313 17.04 -26.59 28.23
CA PRO A 313 17.28 -27.85 28.92
C PRO A 313 16.19 -28.91 28.67
N LYS A 314 14.96 -28.45 28.44
CA LYS A 314 13.81 -29.31 28.19
C LYS A 314 13.92 -30.07 26.88
N ASP A 315 14.38 -29.36 25.85
CA ASP A 315 14.43 -29.89 24.49
C ASP A 315 15.84 -30.34 24.10
N LEU A 316 16.82 -30.20 25.01
CA LEU A 316 18.22 -30.50 24.80
C LEU A 316 18.75 -29.92 23.46
N GLY A 317 18.48 -28.62 23.27
CA GLY A 317 18.83 -27.94 22.01
C GLY A 317 19.01 -26.45 22.14
N TRP A 318 19.49 -25.85 21.06
CA TRP A 318 19.66 -24.40 20.92
C TRP A 318 18.51 -23.81 20.16
N LEU A 319 17.88 -22.79 20.73
CA LEU A 319 16.71 -22.09 20.15
C LEU A 319 17.16 -20.82 19.46
N PHE A 320 16.63 -20.60 18.27
CA PHE A 320 16.80 -19.40 17.47
C PHE A 320 15.44 -18.78 17.22
N LEU A 321 15.36 -17.49 17.33
CA LEU A 321 14.14 -16.73 17.09
C LEU A 321 14.48 -15.47 16.30
N VAL A 322 13.76 -15.26 15.22
CA VAL A 322 13.70 -13.99 14.48
C VAL A 322 12.28 -13.49 14.53
N GLY A 323 12.09 -12.23 14.82
CA GLY A 323 10.75 -11.66 14.96
C GLY A 323 10.62 -10.24 14.42
N PHE A 324 9.38 -9.84 14.26
CA PHE A 324 8.96 -8.50 13.91
C PHE A 324 7.78 -8.12 14.79
N PHE A 325 7.79 -6.94 15.40
CA PHE A 325 6.64 -6.35 16.06
C PHE A 325 6.40 -4.95 15.52
N GLY A 326 5.28 -4.78 14.87
CA GLY A 326 4.95 -3.52 14.23
C GLY A 326 3.63 -3.55 13.49
N ASN A 327 3.35 -2.50 12.75
CA ASN A 327 2.22 -2.45 11.82
C ASN A 327 2.48 -1.40 10.72
N CYS A 328 1.64 -1.39 9.69
CA CYS A 328 1.73 -0.44 8.60
C CYS A 328 0.70 0.68 8.78
N ARG A 329 1.15 1.92 8.59
CA ARG A 329 0.34 3.14 8.61
C ARG A 329 0.12 3.61 7.19
N TYR A 330 -1.10 3.96 6.84
CA TYR A 330 -1.47 4.46 5.53
C TYR A 330 -2.35 5.69 5.63
N SER A 331 -2.28 6.55 4.63
CA SER A 331 -3.26 7.61 4.38
C SER A 331 -4.10 7.20 3.18
N PRO A 332 -5.31 6.64 3.37
CA PRO A 332 -6.06 5.93 2.32
C PRO A 332 -6.32 6.73 1.05
N LYS A 333 -6.55 8.04 1.15
CA LYS A 333 -6.86 8.93 0.01
C LYS A 333 -5.79 8.96 -1.09
N TYR A 334 -4.56 8.56 -0.77
CA TYR A 334 -3.40 8.63 -1.69
C TYR A 334 -3.14 7.33 -2.44
N PHE A 335 -4.04 6.35 -2.32
CA PHE A 335 -3.86 5.03 -2.91
C PHE A 335 -4.97 4.69 -3.88
N ALA A 336 -4.61 3.92 -4.90
CA ALA A 336 -5.57 3.40 -5.86
C ALA A 336 -5.37 1.89 -6.06
N LYS A 337 -6.45 1.22 -6.43
CA LYS A 337 -6.45 -0.19 -6.82
C LYS A 337 -7.30 -0.37 -8.05
N GLY A 338 -6.77 -1.09 -9.02
CA GLY A 338 -7.54 -1.57 -10.17
C GLY A 338 -7.67 -3.08 -10.16
N LYS A 339 -8.86 -3.55 -10.41
CA LYS A 339 -9.18 -4.98 -10.50
C LYS A 339 -10.32 -5.19 -11.50
N ALA A 340 -10.39 -6.40 -12.06
CA ALA A 340 -11.60 -6.84 -12.76
C ALA A 340 -12.70 -7.11 -11.73
N TYR A 341 -13.79 -6.41 -11.87
CA TYR A 341 -14.96 -6.62 -11.01
C TYR A 341 -16.09 -7.10 -11.92
N ALA A 342 -16.71 -8.18 -11.54
CA ALA A 342 -17.84 -8.77 -12.26
C ALA A 342 -19.17 -8.09 -11.91
#